data_0b76ff5760429d2a77b13e7ff14b3e97
#
_entry.id   0b76ff5760429d2a77b13e7ff14b3e97
#
_cell.length_a   1.000
_cell.length_b   1.000
_cell.length_c   1.000
_cell.angle_alpha   90.00
_cell.angle_beta   90.00
_cell.angle_gamma   90.00
#
_symmetry.space_group_name_H-M   'P 1'
#
loop_
_entity.id
_entity.type
_entity.pdbx_description
1 polymer ?
#
loop_
_entity_poly.entity_id
_entity_poly.type
_entity_poly.pdbx_seq_one_letter_code
_entity_poly.pdbx_strand_id
1 'polypeptide(L)'
;FRLTVMVDYNSDILGTQHAHIYKIGEFKTEIANCRTFVFLHELEALLQHNLIKGGDLDNAIVLVDKEVPSSDLEHLRKVFNKPNVEIKGRGVLNNTTLHFYNEPARHKLLDIVGDLALVGMPIKAHILAARPGHAGNISFAKKIKDFIKKEKEEKEKARQLAKKSKEIPKYDVNKFLMDVNDIKRLLPHREPFLLI
;
A
#
# COMPACT_ATOMS: atom_id res chain seq x y z
N PHE A 1 7.31 13.01 5.81
CA PHE A 1 6.74 11.69 5.52
C PHE A 1 7.79 10.81 4.87
N ARG A 2 8.14 9.71 5.50
CA ARG A 2 9.02 8.67 4.96
C ARG A 2 8.27 7.35 4.96
N LEU A 3 8.44 6.55 3.92
CA LEU A 3 7.77 5.28 3.80
C LEU A 3 8.77 4.21 3.34
N THR A 4 8.77 3.07 4.02
CA THR A 4 9.55 1.89 3.65
C THR A 4 8.61 0.69 3.60
N VAL A 5 8.73 -0.10 2.55
CA VAL A 5 7.93 -1.31 2.32
C VAL A 5 8.86 -2.50 2.14
N MET A 6 8.48 -3.62 2.71
CA MET A 6 9.04 -4.93 2.42
C MET A 6 7.91 -5.85 1.96
N VAL A 7 8.11 -6.56 0.85
CA VAL A 7 7.22 -7.59 0.33
C VAL A 7 7.94 -8.92 0.28
N ASP A 8 7.24 -9.96 0.67
CA ASP A 8 7.68 -11.34 0.59
C ASP A 8 6.44 -12.21 0.39
N TYR A 9 6.34 -12.82 -0.78
CA TYR A 9 5.19 -13.65 -1.16
C TYR A 9 5.54 -15.14 -1.20
N ASN A 10 6.68 -15.52 -0.62
CA ASN A 10 7.17 -16.90 -0.64
C ASN A 10 7.22 -17.47 -2.06
N SER A 11 7.68 -16.66 -3.01
CA SER A 11 7.82 -16.99 -4.43
C SER A 11 9.24 -16.80 -4.87
N ASP A 12 9.82 -17.84 -5.52
CA ASP A 12 11.18 -17.79 -6.07
C ASP A 12 11.32 -16.73 -7.16
N ILE A 13 10.21 -16.38 -7.84
CA ILE A 13 10.20 -15.41 -8.94
C ILE A 13 10.23 -13.99 -8.41
N LEU A 14 9.42 -13.70 -7.39
CA LEU A 14 9.33 -12.37 -6.80
C LEU A 14 10.45 -12.15 -5.77
N GLY A 15 10.76 -13.17 -4.99
CA GLY A 15 11.69 -13.07 -3.87
C GLY A 15 11.22 -12.09 -2.80
N THR A 16 12.14 -11.74 -1.91
CA THR A 16 11.92 -10.64 -0.95
C THR A 16 12.40 -9.34 -1.59
N GLN A 17 11.53 -8.35 -1.64
CA GLN A 17 11.84 -7.03 -2.17
C GLN A 17 11.54 -5.95 -1.15
N HIS A 18 12.26 -4.85 -1.23
CA HIS A 18 11.99 -3.65 -0.46
C HIS A 18 12.05 -2.40 -1.35
N ALA A 19 11.32 -1.38 -0.94
CA ALA A 19 11.34 -0.07 -1.56
C ALA A 19 11.10 1.01 -0.50
N HIS A 20 11.55 2.22 -0.75
CA HIS A 20 11.33 3.35 0.15
C HIS A 20 11.27 4.67 -0.61
N ILE A 21 10.62 5.65 0.01
CA ILE A 21 10.71 7.07 -0.33
C ILE A 21 11.03 7.86 0.94
N TYR A 22 11.89 8.87 0.81
CA TYR A 22 12.28 9.73 1.94
C TYR A 22 11.36 10.94 2.09
N LYS A 23 10.68 11.34 1.02
CA LYS A 23 9.73 12.44 0.99
C LYS A 23 8.70 12.24 -0.11
N ILE A 24 7.50 12.76 0.09
CA ILE A 24 6.39 12.58 -0.85
C ILE A 24 6.67 13.19 -2.23
N GLY A 25 7.57 14.18 -2.33
CA GLY A 25 7.96 14.76 -3.62
C GLY A 25 8.63 13.77 -4.58
N GLU A 26 9.15 12.63 -4.07
CA GLU A 26 9.73 11.56 -4.89
C GLU A 26 8.65 10.69 -5.57
N PHE A 27 7.36 10.88 -5.24
CA PHE A 27 6.26 10.07 -5.76
C PHE A 27 6.28 9.95 -7.28
N LYS A 28 6.42 11.08 -7.98
CA LYS A 28 6.35 11.13 -9.44
C LYS A 28 7.46 10.33 -10.13
N THR A 29 8.67 10.39 -9.61
CA THR A 29 9.85 9.76 -10.22
C THR A 29 10.06 8.32 -9.78
N GLU A 30 9.67 8.00 -8.55
CA GLU A 30 10.05 6.74 -7.92
C GLU A 30 8.93 5.69 -7.92
N ILE A 31 7.66 6.11 -7.93
CA ILE A 31 6.55 5.18 -7.74
C ILE A 31 5.34 5.37 -8.65
N ALA A 32 5.11 6.56 -9.23
CA ALA A 32 3.89 6.85 -9.99
C ALA A 32 3.66 5.92 -11.19
N ASN A 33 4.73 5.44 -11.82
CA ASN A 33 4.67 4.58 -13.00
C ASN A 33 4.74 3.08 -12.66
N CYS A 34 4.76 2.71 -11.37
CA CYS A 34 4.88 1.31 -10.97
C CYS A 34 3.55 0.59 -11.12
N ARG A 35 3.54 -0.48 -11.91
CA ARG A 35 2.36 -1.28 -12.19
C ARG A 35 2.05 -2.24 -11.05
N THR A 36 0.77 -2.58 -10.90
CA THR A 36 0.34 -3.70 -10.06
C THR A 36 0.87 -5.02 -10.57
N PHE A 37 0.83 -6.04 -9.74
CA PHE A 37 1.27 -7.39 -10.12
C PHE A 37 0.28 -8.43 -9.61
N VAL A 38 0.28 -9.58 -10.27
CA VAL A 38 -0.53 -10.74 -9.93
C VAL A 38 0.21 -12.02 -10.30
N PHE A 39 0.06 -13.07 -9.51
CA PHE A 39 0.53 -14.39 -9.91
C PHE A 39 -0.45 -15.01 -10.89
N LEU A 40 0.08 -15.67 -11.93
CA LEU A 40 -0.74 -16.25 -12.98
C LEU A 40 -1.74 -17.28 -12.43
N HIS A 41 -1.33 -18.09 -11.47
CA HIS A 41 -2.21 -19.09 -10.83
C HIS A 41 -3.35 -18.48 -10.00
N GLU A 42 -3.24 -17.20 -9.60
CA GLU A 42 -4.31 -16.47 -8.88
C GLU A 42 -5.26 -15.77 -9.85
N LEU A 43 -4.81 -15.53 -11.08
CA LEU A 43 -5.53 -14.71 -12.06
C LEU A 43 -6.90 -15.29 -12.40
N GLU A 44 -7.00 -16.60 -12.55
CA GLU A 44 -8.26 -17.29 -12.88
C GLU A 44 -9.29 -17.12 -11.75
N ALA A 45 -8.88 -17.30 -10.50
CA ALA A 45 -9.77 -17.10 -9.35
C ALA A 45 -10.22 -15.62 -9.25
N LEU A 46 -9.34 -14.67 -9.53
CA LEU A 46 -9.69 -13.25 -9.52
C LEU A 46 -10.68 -12.89 -10.62
N LEU A 47 -10.56 -13.50 -11.80
CA LEU A 47 -11.49 -13.33 -12.91
C LEU A 47 -12.87 -13.92 -12.58
N GLN A 48 -12.93 -15.14 -12.05
CA GLN A 48 -14.19 -15.80 -11.65
C GLN A 48 -14.95 -14.99 -10.60
N HIS A 49 -14.26 -14.34 -9.68
CA HIS A 49 -14.85 -13.49 -8.65
C HIS A 49 -15.10 -12.05 -9.08
N ASN A 50 -14.87 -11.71 -10.36
CA ASN A 50 -15.02 -10.35 -10.92
C ASN A 50 -14.23 -9.29 -10.15
N LEU A 51 -13.05 -9.64 -9.65
CA LEU A 51 -12.17 -8.76 -8.89
C LEU A 51 -11.22 -7.94 -9.79
N ILE A 52 -11.10 -8.31 -11.06
CA ILE A 52 -10.31 -7.57 -12.07
C ILE A 52 -11.25 -6.68 -12.87
N LYS A 53 -11.46 -5.46 -12.39
CA LYS A 53 -12.31 -4.45 -13.05
C LYS A 53 -11.47 -3.43 -13.82
N GLY A 54 -10.83 -3.84 -14.89
CA GLY A 54 -9.97 -2.94 -15.70
C GLY A 54 -8.48 -3.28 -15.64
N GLY A 55 -8.13 -4.40 -14.99
CA GLY A 55 -6.80 -5.00 -15.13
C GLY A 55 -6.65 -5.62 -16.53
N ASP A 56 -5.57 -5.29 -17.24
CA ASP A 56 -5.16 -5.88 -18.49
C ASP A 56 -3.69 -6.28 -18.40
N LEU A 57 -3.24 -7.16 -19.28
CA LEU A 57 -1.84 -7.57 -19.40
C LEU A 57 -0.89 -6.41 -19.72
N ASP A 58 -1.42 -5.28 -20.18
CA ASP A 58 -0.63 -4.08 -20.47
C ASP A 58 -0.43 -3.17 -19.26
N ASN A 59 -1.32 -3.24 -18.26
CA ASN A 59 -1.28 -2.37 -17.09
C ASN A 59 -0.94 -3.11 -15.77
N ALA A 60 -0.70 -4.42 -15.84
CA ALA A 60 -0.29 -5.25 -14.72
C ALA A 60 0.92 -6.12 -15.07
N ILE A 61 1.74 -6.41 -14.07
CA ILE A 61 2.84 -7.37 -14.18
C ILE A 61 2.27 -8.74 -13.82
N VAL A 62 2.27 -9.67 -14.74
CA VAL A 62 1.87 -11.06 -14.48
C VAL A 62 3.11 -11.90 -14.22
N LEU A 63 3.14 -12.56 -13.06
CA LEU A 63 4.24 -13.40 -12.60
C LEU A 63 3.90 -14.87 -12.81
N VAL A 64 4.74 -15.57 -13.56
CA VAL A 64 4.61 -17.00 -13.85
C VAL A 64 5.53 -17.76 -12.90
N ASP A 65 4.99 -18.26 -11.79
CA ASP A 65 5.74 -18.96 -10.75
C ASP A 65 5.62 -20.49 -10.83
N LYS A 66 4.67 -21.00 -11.62
CA LYS A 66 4.43 -22.43 -11.84
C LYS A 66 4.38 -22.74 -13.33
N GLU A 67 4.59 -24.01 -13.67
CA GLU A 67 4.34 -24.49 -15.03
C GLU A 67 2.86 -24.31 -15.37
N VAL A 68 2.58 -23.83 -16.57
CA VAL A 68 1.23 -23.53 -17.03
C VAL A 68 0.86 -24.51 -18.14
N PRO A 69 -0.22 -25.29 -17.97
CA PRO A 69 -0.72 -26.14 -19.03
C PRO A 69 -1.13 -25.34 -20.28
N SER A 70 -0.99 -25.96 -21.46
CA SER A 70 -1.35 -25.29 -22.72
C SER A 70 -2.82 -24.87 -22.78
N SER A 71 -3.71 -25.61 -22.11
CA SER A 71 -5.14 -25.26 -21.96
C SER A 71 -5.36 -23.91 -21.29
N ASP A 72 -4.60 -23.64 -20.25
CA ASP A 72 -4.73 -22.40 -19.44
C ASP A 72 -4.20 -21.19 -20.22
N LEU A 73 -3.16 -21.42 -21.04
CA LEU A 73 -2.65 -20.38 -21.94
C LEU A 73 -3.70 -19.97 -22.99
N GLU A 74 -4.41 -20.93 -23.58
CA GLU A 74 -5.48 -20.62 -24.52
C GLU A 74 -6.66 -19.89 -23.84
N HIS A 75 -6.97 -20.27 -22.61
CA HIS A 75 -7.99 -19.58 -21.84
C HIS A 75 -7.61 -18.11 -21.58
N LEU A 76 -6.37 -17.86 -21.17
CA LEU A 76 -5.84 -16.50 -20.97
C LEU A 76 -5.90 -15.65 -22.24
N ARG A 77 -5.51 -16.22 -23.40
CA ARG A 77 -5.61 -15.54 -24.69
C ARG A 77 -7.03 -15.08 -25.02
N LYS A 78 -8.02 -15.93 -24.71
CA LYS A 78 -9.44 -15.62 -24.93
C LYS A 78 -9.95 -14.54 -23.96
N VAL A 79 -9.67 -14.70 -22.68
CA VAL A 79 -10.15 -13.78 -21.63
C VAL A 79 -9.61 -12.36 -21.84
N PHE A 80 -8.33 -12.23 -22.16
CA PHE A 80 -7.71 -10.92 -22.38
C PHE A 80 -7.79 -10.44 -23.83
N ASN A 81 -8.39 -11.22 -24.73
CA ASN A 81 -8.45 -10.94 -26.17
C ASN A 81 -7.04 -10.63 -26.78
N LYS A 82 -6.02 -11.36 -26.31
CA LYS A 82 -4.63 -11.19 -26.72
C LYS A 82 -4.07 -12.50 -27.28
N PRO A 83 -4.16 -12.72 -28.60
CA PRO A 83 -3.74 -13.99 -29.23
C PRO A 83 -2.23 -14.26 -29.10
N ASN A 84 -1.43 -13.22 -28.91
CA ASN A 84 0.03 -13.30 -28.89
C ASN A 84 0.64 -13.51 -27.49
N VAL A 85 -0.18 -13.86 -26.48
CA VAL A 85 0.36 -14.18 -25.16
C VAL A 85 1.17 -15.48 -25.23
N GLU A 86 2.43 -15.41 -24.83
CA GLU A 86 3.35 -16.54 -24.78
C GLU A 86 3.94 -16.68 -23.39
N ILE A 87 4.09 -17.91 -22.92
CA ILE A 87 4.80 -18.22 -21.69
C ILE A 87 6.14 -18.83 -22.08
N LYS A 88 7.21 -18.07 -21.91
CA LYS A 88 8.58 -18.49 -22.25
C LYS A 88 9.31 -19.16 -21.08
N GLY A 89 8.62 -19.41 -19.99
CA GLY A 89 9.15 -19.99 -18.77
C GLY A 89 8.68 -19.27 -17.52
N ARG A 90 9.31 -19.58 -16.37
CA ARG A 90 9.05 -18.90 -15.10
C ARG A 90 9.61 -17.49 -15.13
N GLY A 91 8.88 -16.53 -14.57
CA GLY A 91 9.29 -15.12 -14.54
C GLY A 91 8.15 -14.17 -14.86
N VAL A 92 8.45 -13.06 -15.51
CA VAL A 92 7.42 -12.09 -15.96
C VAL A 92 6.84 -12.55 -17.29
N LEU A 93 5.51 -12.57 -17.39
CA LEU A 93 4.80 -12.95 -18.60
C LEU A 93 5.24 -12.10 -19.80
N ASN A 94 5.39 -12.73 -20.97
CA ASN A 94 5.86 -12.10 -22.21
C ASN A 94 7.21 -11.37 -22.10
N ASN A 95 8.03 -11.70 -21.12
CA ASN A 95 9.28 -10.98 -20.84
C ASN A 95 9.10 -9.46 -20.79
N THR A 96 7.99 -9.00 -20.19
CA THR A 96 7.70 -7.59 -20.00
C THR A 96 8.84 -6.93 -19.24
N THR A 97 9.36 -5.83 -19.78
CA THR A 97 10.39 -5.04 -19.12
C THR A 97 9.79 -4.31 -17.92
N LEU A 98 10.40 -4.51 -16.75
CA LEU A 98 10.04 -3.78 -15.54
C LEU A 98 10.59 -2.36 -15.59
N HIS A 99 9.84 -1.37 -15.06
CA HIS A 99 10.35 0.00 -14.89
C HIS A 99 11.47 0.08 -13.85
N PHE A 100 11.39 -0.78 -12.83
CA PHE A 100 12.40 -0.94 -11.78
C PHE A 100 12.54 -2.42 -11.43
N TYR A 101 13.73 -2.85 -11.04
CA TYR A 101 13.96 -4.24 -10.61
C TYR A 101 13.05 -4.68 -9.44
N ASN A 102 12.64 -3.71 -8.60
CA ASN A 102 11.75 -3.88 -7.45
C ASN A 102 10.38 -3.21 -7.66
N GLU A 103 9.88 -3.19 -8.89
CA GLU A 103 8.62 -2.53 -9.26
C GLU A 103 7.43 -3.04 -8.40
N PRO A 104 7.27 -4.34 -8.09
CA PRO A 104 6.25 -4.82 -7.18
C PRO A 104 6.28 -4.18 -5.79
N ALA A 105 7.45 -4.02 -5.19
CA ALA A 105 7.57 -3.35 -3.90
C ALA A 105 7.28 -1.85 -4.01
N ARG A 106 7.67 -1.19 -5.11
CA ARG A 106 7.36 0.21 -5.36
C ARG A 106 5.86 0.44 -5.56
N HIS A 107 5.17 -0.49 -6.23
CA HIS A 107 3.72 -0.42 -6.32
C HIS A 107 3.05 -0.49 -4.93
N LYS A 108 3.59 -1.26 -4.00
CA LYS A 108 3.09 -1.27 -2.62
C LYS A 108 3.32 0.05 -1.87
N LEU A 109 4.36 0.83 -2.21
CA LEU A 109 4.46 2.21 -1.74
C LEU A 109 3.32 3.09 -2.27
N LEU A 110 2.98 2.94 -3.56
CA LEU A 110 1.87 3.65 -4.21
C LEU A 110 0.55 3.32 -3.50
N ASP A 111 0.26 2.04 -3.26
CA ASP A 111 -0.92 1.59 -2.55
C ASP A 111 -1.03 2.25 -1.17
N ILE A 112 0.04 2.24 -0.37
CA ILE A 112 0.03 2.83 0.97
C ILE A 112 -0.15 4.35 0.91
N VAL A 113 0.49 5.05 -0.02
CA VAL A 113 0.31 6.50 -0.19
C VAL A 113 -1.15 6.82 -0.49
N GLY A 114 -1.79 6.07 -1.40
CA GLY A 114 -3.19 6.23 -1.74
C GLY A 114 -4.12 5.93 -0.57
N ASP A 115 -3.94 4.79 0.09
CA ASP A 115 -4.78 4.34 1.20
C ASP A 115 -4.67 5.28 2.41
N LEU A 116 -3.46 5.76 2.73
CA LEU A 116 -3.26 6.69 3.84
C LEU A 116 -3.74 8.11 3.53
N ALA A 117 -3.90 8.49 2.26
CA ALA A 117 -4.55 9.75 1.91
C ALA A 117 -5.99 9.84 2.44
N LEU A 118 -6.64 8.69 2.68
CA LEU A 118 -7.96 8.61 3.32
C LEU A 118 -7.99 9.17 4.75
N VAL A 119 -6.85 9.35 5.40
CA VAL A 119 -6.75 10.05 6.69
C VAL A 119 -7.25 11.50 6.56
N GLY A 120 -7.03 12.13 5.40
CA GLY A 120 -7.51 13.48 5.10
C GLY A 120 -6.66 14.60 5.67
N MET A 121 -5.44 14.28 6.12
CA MET A 121 -4.46 15.27 6.61
C MET A 121 -3.03 14.78 6.41
N PRO A 122 -2.05 15.68 6.32
CA PRO A 122 -0.63 15.32 6.22
C PRO A 122 -0.17 14.52 7.44
N ILE A 123 0.60 13.47 7.19
CA ILE A 123 1.23 12.62 8.21
C ILE A 123 2.72 12.96 8.26
N LYS A 124 3.25 13.26 9.45
CA LYS A 124 4.68 13.44 9.70
C LYS A 124 5.20 12.24 10.49
N ALA A 125 5.64 11.21 9.76
CA ALA A 125 6.14 9.97 10.35
C ALA A 125 7.07 9.24 9.38
N HIS A 126 7.82 8.26 9.88
CA HIS A 126 8.41 7.18 9.10
C HIS A 126 7.55 5.92 9.30
N ILE A 127 6.95 5.43 8.23
CA ILE A 127 6.12 4.23 8.22
C ILE A 127 6.91 3.08 7.62
N LEU A 128 6.99 1.97 8.35
CA LEU A 128 7.51 0.71 7.86
C LEU A 128 6.35 -0.27 7.71
N ALA A 129 6.19 -0.81 6.51
CA ALA A 129 5.14 -1.77 6.22
C ALA A 129 5.73 -3.08 5.71
N ALA A 130 5.45 -4.16 6.41
CA ALA A 130 5.81 -5.52 5.99
C ALA A 130 4.57 -6.20 5.41
N ARG A 131 4.69 -6.67 4.15
CA ARG A 131 3.62 -7.35 3.41
C ARG A 131 2.29 -6.58 3.43
N PRO A 132 2.29 -5.29 3.08
CA PRO A 132 1.08 -4.46 3.12
C PRO A 132 0.04 -4.88 2.09
N GLY A 133 -1.22 -4.56 2.38
CA GLY A 133 -2.36 -4.74 1.47
C GLY A 133 -3.46 -3.76 1.81
N HIS A 134 -4.37 -3.46 0.86
CA HIS A 134 -5.41 -2.45 1.02
C HIS A 134 -6.24 -2.60 2.30
N ALA A 135 -6.64 -3.82 2.66
CA ALA A 135 -7.41 -4.06 3.88
C ALA A 135 -6.68 -3.60 5.15
N GLY A 136 -5.38 -3.95 5.28
CA GLY A 136 -4.53 -3.53 6.39
C GLY A 136 -4.27 -2.02 6.36
N ASN A 137 -3.93 -1.47 5.20
CA ASN A 137 -3.67 -0.05 5.02
C ASN A 137 -4.90 0.81 5.40
N ILE A 138 -6.09 0.41 4.93
CA ILE A 138 -7.35 1.11 5.22
C ILE A 138 -7.71 0.98 6.70
N SER A 139 -7.52 -0.21 7.30
CA SER A 139 -7.73 -0.40 8.74
C SER A 139 -6.84 0.53 9.56
N PHE A 140 -5.57 0.65 9.18
CA PHE A 140 -4.63 1.55 9.81
C PHE A 140 -5.03 3.03 9.64
N ALA A 141 -5.41 3.44 8.42
CA ALA A 141 -5.90 4.80 8.17
C ALA A 141 -7.13 5.14 9.03
N LYS A 142 -8.07 4.19 9.21
CA LYS A 142 -9.24 4.37 10.10
C LYS A 142 -8.80 4.58 11.55
N LYS A 143 -7.88 3.77 12.08
CA LYS A 143 -7.36 3.93 13.44
C LYS A 143 -6.74 5.30 13.66
N ILE A 144 -5.96 5.79 12.69
CA ILE A 144 -5.39 7.15 12.73
C ILE A 144 -6.52 8.20 12.80
N LYS A 145 -7.55 8.08 11.95
CA LYS A 145 -8.69 9.02 11.98
C LYS A 145 -9.42 9.02 13.31
N ASP A 146 -9.67 7.85 13.86
CA ASP A 146 -10.36 7.72 15.15
C ASP A 146 -9.55 8.34 16.28
N PHE A 147 -8.23 8.13 16.28
CA PHE A 147 -7.34 8.79 17.22
C PHE A 147 -7.40 10.32 17.11
N ILE A 148 -7.27 10.85 15.90
CA ILE A 148 -7.35 12.29 15.64
C ILE A 148 -8.69 12.87 16.12
N LYS A 149 -9.79 12.13 15.88
CA LYS A 149 -11.12 12.55 16.34
C LYS A 149 -11.19 12.64 17.86
N LYS A 150 -10.72 11.61 18.57
CA LYS A 150 -10.67 11.59 20.03
C LYS A 150 -9.84 12.75 20.60
N GLU A 151 -8.64 12.94 20.06
CA GLU A 151 -7.77 14.05 20.44
C GLU A 151 -8.44 15.42 20.27
N LYS A 152 -9.17 15.62 19.17
CA LYS A 152 -9.92 16.87 18.94
C LYS A 152 -11.05 17.05 19.95
N GLU A 153 -11.79 16.00 20.26
CA GLU A 153 -12.88 16.03 21.24
C GLU A 153 -12.34 16.32 22.66
N GLU A 154 -11.24 15.70 23.05
CA GLU A 154 -10.60 15.96 24.34
C GLU A 154 -10.08 17.40 24.45
N LYS A 155 -9.44 17.90 23.42
CA LYS A 155 -8.96 19.29 23.36
C LYS A 155 -10.11 20.29 23.43
N GLU A 156 -11.24 20.01 22.76
CA GLU A 156 -12.41 20.87 22.83
C GLU A 156 -13.05 20.87 24.22
N LYS A 157 -13.17 19.70 24.86
CA LYS A 157 -13.63 19.59 26.25
C LYS A 157 -12.73 20.38 27.20
N ALA A 158 -11.40 20.24 27.06
CA ALA A 158 -10.44 21.00 27.87
C ALA A 158 -10.58 22.52 27.66
N ARG A 159 -10.79 22.97 26.39
CA ARG A 159 -11.05 24.37 26.08
C ARG A 159 -12.33 24.90 26.74
N GLN A 160 -13.41 24.12 26.72
CA GLN A 160 -14.67 24.49 27.33
C GLN A 160 -14.56 24.60 28.84
N LEU A 161 -13.83 23.65 29.49
CA LEU A 161 -13.56 23.70 30.91
C LEU A 161 -12.72 24.93 31.29
N ALA A 162 -11.66 25.22 30.52
CA ALA A 162 -10.80 26.38 30.77
C ALA A 162 -11.53 27.71 30.58
N LYS A 163 -12.49 27.80 29.62
CA LYS A 163 -13.35 28.97 29.48
C LYS A 163 -14.28 29.17 30.70
N LYS A 164 -14.78 28.07 31.26
CA LYS A 164 -15.61 28.10 32.47
C LYS A 164 -14.84 28.52 33.72
N SER A 165 -13.54 28.12 33.80
CA SER A 165 -12.67 28.48 34.96
C SER A 165 -11.99 29.85 34.82
N LYS A 166 -12.23 30.60 33.75
CA LYS A 166 -11.51 31.85 33.40
C LYS A 166 -9.97 31.73 33.25
N GLU A 167 -9.47 30.52 33.21
CA GLU A 167 -8.07 30.26 32.89
C GLU A 167 -7.95 29.92 31.39
N ILE A 168 -7.23 30.77 30.65
CA ILE A 168 -6.93 30.48 29.23
C ILE A 168 -5.60 29.70 29.20
N PRO A 169 -5.59 28.41 28.90
CA PRO A 169 -4.34 27.68 28.73
C PRO A 169 -3.58 28.24 27.54
N LYS A 170 -2.30 28.56 27.70
CA LYS A 170 -1.44 28.86 26.58
C LYS A 170 -1.34 27.61 25.69
N TYR A 171 -1.91 27.70 24.51
CA TYR A 171 -1.91 26.60 23.54
C TYR A 171 -0.61 26.61 22.73
N ASP A 172 0.15 25.52 22.79
CA ASP A 172 1.26 25.28 21.89
C ASP A 172 0.73 24.69 20.57
N VAL A 173 0.74 25.50 19.51
CA VAL A 173 0.25 25.15 18.18
C VAL A 173 1.09 24.03 17.54
N ASN A 174 2.32 23.79 18.02
CA ASN A 174 3.24 22.77 17.52
C ASN A 174 2.85 21.34 17.95
N LYS A 175 1.92 21.18 18.89
CA LYS A 175 1.36 19.88 19.30
C LYS A 175 0.32 19.28 18.35
N PHE A 176 -0.01 19.92 17.24
CA PHE A 176 -0.90 19.37 16.21
C PHE A 176 -0.21 18.42 15.23
N LEU A 177 1.09 18.27 15.31
CA LEU A 177 1.81 17.22 14.61
C LEU A 177 1.66 15.94 15.42
N MET A 178 1.05 14.92 14.82
CA MET A 178 0.96 13.61 15.44
C MET A 178 2.37 13.07 15.68
N ASP A 179 2.78 12.93 16.94
CA ASP A 179 4.07 12.37 17.30
C ASP A 179 4.08 10.87 16.97
N VAL A 180 5.23 10.38 16.55
CA VAL A 180 5.50 8.95 16.33
C VAL A 180 5.07 8.09 17.54
N ASN A 181 5.25 8.61 18.75
CA ASN A 181 4.86 7.91 19.97
C ASN A 181 3.34 7.76 20.12
N ASP A 182 2.56 8.70 19.62
CA ASP A 182 1.10 8.63 19.66
C ASP A 182 0.58 7.59 18.67
N ILE A 183 1.24 7.47 17.52
CA ILE A 183 0.91 6.45 16.53
C ILE A 183 1.35 5.05 17.00
N LYS A 184 2.50 4.93 17.68
CA LYS A 184 2.95 3.64 18.27
C LYS A 184 1.93 3.04 19.25
N ARG A 185 1.22 3.87 20.01
CA ARG A 185 0.16 3.42 20.95
C ARG A 185 -1.06 2.82 20.25
N LEU A 186 -1.25 3.09 18.95
CA LEU A 186 -2.37 2.59 18.18
C LEU A 186 -2.13 1.20 17.58
N LEU A 187 -0.88 0.69 17.63
CA LEU A 187 -0.51 -0.56 17.02
C LEU A 187 -0.56 -1.70 18.04
N PRO A 188 -1.49 -2.65 17.93
CA PRO A 188 -1.37 -3.92 18.62
C PRO A 188 -0.16 -4.69 18.08
N HIS A 189 0.47 -5.52 18.92
CA HIS A 189 1.73 -6.25 18.68
C HIS A 189 1.80 -7.14 17.41
N ARG A 190 0.79 -7.12 16.55
CA ARG A 190 0.69 -7.95 15.31
C ARG A 190 0.26 -7.18 14.06
N GLU A 191 0.31 -5.85 14.07
CA GLU A 191 -0.01 -5.08 12.86
C GLU A 191 1.17 -5.10 11.87
N PRO A 192 0.94 -5.09 10.54
CA PRO A 192 2.00 -5.11 9.54
C PRO A 192 2.78 -3.80 9.42
N PHE A 193 2.58 -2.86 10.36
CA PHE A 193 3.21 -1.55 10.37
C PHE A 193 4.04 -1.36 11.64
N LEU A 194 5.28 -0.95 11.46
CA LEU A 194 6.14 -0.42 12.49
C LEU A 194 6.39 1.06 12.19
N LEU A 195 6.14 1.93 13.18
CA LEU A 195 6.46 3.36 13.11
C LEU A 195 7.76 3.62 13.85
N ILE A 196 8.69 4.27 13.23
CA ILE A 196 9.98 4.69 13.78
C ILE A 196 10.06 6.22 13.79
#